data_bace5c08ffc44340f32fee77bb3e064f
#
_entry.id   bace5c08ffc44340f32fee77bb3e064f
#
_cell.length_a   1.000
_cell.length_b   1.000
_cell.length_c   1.000
_cell.angle_alpha   90.00
_cell.angle_beta   90.00
_cell.angle_gamma   90.00
#
_symmetry.space_group_name_H-M   'P 1'
#
loop_
_entity.id
_entity.type
_entity.pdbx_description
1 polymer ?
#
loop_
_entity_poly.entity_id
_entity_poly.type
_entity_poly.pdbx_seq_one_letter_code
_entity_poly.pdbx_strand_id
1 'polypeptide(L)'
;MWDAFLHSVECVFILILLSGAGYLTAARGWYDSRSQSLIAKLVTFLSLPAYLFSSVSKSLTHDELLALTGPLVVPFVSVWTCFAISLLIAKVARIERIHHGVFASAFTATNNMFIGLPVSIALFGDEAVVPTLLYFFANTTYFWTMGNFLEAMDGVEATHAKRPKFLSKETVRRVFSPPLVGFLAAIAFILADVRVPGAILSAAQYLGGITTPLALIFIGIMIYTIGLRNIRFDKDLTLVFLGRFVICPLVCLGLTKAFGLSPLYVSVYVIQASLPCITQIAVLAKFHHADTKFATTAVAGTTLASVVTLPVWMMILTALV
;
A
#
# COMPACT_ATOMS: atom_id res chain seq x y z
N MET A 1 26.04 -3.82 -12.03
CA MET A 1 24.92 -3.18 -12.78
C MET A 1 24.10 -4.17 -13.61
N TRP A 2 24.73 -4.99 -14.48
CA TRP A 2 23.99 -5.95 -15.30
C TRP A 2 23.29 -7.04 -14.47
N ASP A 3 23.95 -7.59 -13.47
CA ASP A 3 23.38 -8.60 -12.57
C ASP A 3 22.21 -8.04 -11.72
N ALA A 4 22.32 -6.80 -11.23
CA ALA A 4 21.24 -6.12 -10.52
C ALA A 4 20.02 -5.86 -11.42
N PHE A 5 20.27 -5.50 -12.69
CA PHE A 5 19.21 -5.36 -13.69
C PHE A 5 18.53 -6.70 -13.98
N LEU A 6 19.29 -7.77 -14.21
CA LEU A 6 18.74 -9.12 -14.44
C LEU A 6 17.93 -9.60 -13.24
N HIS A 7 18.43 -9.40 -12.01
CA HIS A 7 17.70 -9.72 -10.80
C HIS A 7 16.36 -8.95 -10.70
N SER A 8 16.37 -7.66 -11.02
CA SER A 8 15.14 -6.85 -11.04
C SER A 8 14.13 -7.36 -12.07
N VAL A 9 14.60 -7.75 -13.27
CA VAL A 9 13.76 -8.35 -14.32
C VAL A 9 13.17 -9.69 -13.85
N GLU A 10 14.00 -10.54 -13.23
CA GLU A 10 13.56 -11.83 -12.68
C GLU A 10 12.48 -11.64 -11.59
N CYS A 11 12.68 -10.73 -10.65
CA CYS A 11 11.70 -10.42 -9.61
C CYS A 11 10.38 -9.95 -10.21
N VAL A 12 10.43 -9.02 -11.17
CA VAL A 12 9.21 -8.56 -11.88
C VAL A 12 8.53 -9.71 -12.63
N PHE A 13 9.30 -10.60 -13.24
CA PHE A 13 8.76 -11.77 -13.93
C PHE A 13 8.03 -12.72 -12.96
N ILE A 14 8.57 -12.95 -11.76
CA ILE A 14 7.90 -13.73 -10.69
C ILE A 14 6.56 -13.07 -10.30
N LEU A 15 6.53 -11.75 -10.13
CA LEU A 15 5.30 -11.01 -9.82
C LEU A 15 4.24 -11.20 -10.92
N ILE A 16 4.66 -11.12 -12.19
CA ILE A 16 3.78 -11.32 -13.36
C ILE A 16 3.29 -12.76 -13.41
N LEU A 17 4.14 -13.76 -13.17
CA LEU A 17 3.74 -15.17 -13.19
C LEU A 17 2.70 -15.48 -12.12
N LEU A 18 2.91 -15.06 -10.88
CA LEU A 18 1.98 -15.31 -9.77
C LEU A 18 0.66 -14.55 -9.96
N SER A 19 0.73 -13.29 -10.38
CA SER A 19 -0.49 -12.53 -10.71
C SER A 19 -1.18 -13.09 -11.94
N GLY A 20 -0.44 -13.55 -12.94
CA GLY A 20 -0.95 -14.23 -14.12
C GLY A 20 -1.69 -15.53 -13.77
N ALA A 21 -1.17 -16.32 -12.84
CA ALA A 21 -1.85 -17.51 -12.33
C ALA A 21 -3.20 -17.15 -11.68
N GLY A 22 -3.23 -16.08 -10.86
CA GLY A 22 -4.47 -15.55 -10.29
C GLY A 22 -5.47 -15.09 -11.36
N TYR A 23 -5.00 -14.39 -12.39
CA TYR A 23 -5.81 -13.94 -13.52
C TYR A 23 -6.41 -15.12 -14.31
N LEU A 24 -5.58 -16.11 -14.66
CA LEU A 24 -6.00 -17.26 -15.45
C LEU A 24 -7.01 -18.16 -14.72
N THR A 25 -6.82 -18.36 -13.41
CA THR A 25 -7.75 -19.12 -12.58
C THR A 25 -9.07 -18.37 -12.37
N ALA A 26 -9.02 -17.04 -12.25
CA ALA A 26 -10.22 -16.21 -12.23
C ALA A 26 -10.98 -16.26 -13.57
N ALA A 27 -10.27 -16.22 -14.70
CA ALA A 27 -10.86 -16.36 -16.03
C ALA A 27 -11.55 -17.73 -16.26
N ARG A 28 -11.10 -18.76 -15.53
CA ARG A 28 -11.73 -20.09 -15.53
C ARG A 28 -12.92 -20.22 -14.55
N GLY A 29 -13.28 -19.12 -13.86
CA GLY A 29 -14.44 -19.10 -12.97
C GLY A 29 -14.20 -19.75 -11.60
N TRP A 30 -12.94 -19.87 -11.15
CA TRP A 30 -12.65 -20.50 -9.85
C TRP A 30 -13.10 -19.66 -8.65
N TYR A 31 -13.28 -18.35 -8.84
CA TYR A 31 -13.52 -17.41 -7.74
C TYR A 31 -14.81 -16.62 -7.94
N ASP A 32 -15.62 -16.65 -6.93
CA ASP A 32 -16.76 -15.76 -6.74
C ASP A 32 -16.41 -14.62 -5.75
N SER A 33 -17.35 -13.73 -5.47
CA SER A 33 -17.14 -12.62 -4.53
C SER A 33 -16.86 -13.08 -3.09
N ARG A 34 -17.35 -14.30 -2.72
CA ARG A 34 -17.11 -14.88 -1.39
C ARG A 34 -15.69 -15.41 -1.28
N SER A 35 -15.21 -16.12 -2.29
CA SER A 35 -13.84 -16.63 -2.38
C SER A 35 -12.82 -15.51 -2.37
N GLN A 36 -13.07 -14.43 -3.12
CA GLN A 36 -12.21 -13.23 -3.12
C GLN A 36 -12.15 -12.58 -1.75
N SER A 37 -13.30 -12.43 -1.07
CA SER A 37 -13.35 -11.91 0.29
C SER A 37 -12.63 -12.82 1.30
N LEU A 38 -12.70 -14.15 1.12
CA LEU A 38 -11.99 -15.11 1.96
C LEU A 38 -10.47 -14.98 1.79
N ILE A 39 -9.97 -14.91 0.55
CA ILE A 39 -8.55 -14.71 0.27
C ILE A 39 -8.05 -13.42 0.92
N ALA A 40 -8.76 -12.30 0.74
CA ALA A 40 -8.42 -11.03 1.36
C ALA A 40 -8.38 -11.11 2.89
N LYS A 41 -9.34 -11.83 3.51
CA LYS A 41 -9.35 -12.06 4.97
C LYS A 41 -8.18 -12.92 5.43
N LEU A 42 -7.87 -14.01 4.74
CA LEU A 42 -6.73 -14.87 5.07
C LEU A 42 -5.42 -14.08 5.02
N VAL A 43 -5.23 -13.26 4.00
CA VAL A 43 -4.04 -12.39 3.92
C VAL A 43 -4.03 -11.39 5.06
N THR A 44 -5.10 -10.61 5.26
CA THR A 44 -5.11 -9.47 6.19
C THR A 44 -5.13 -9.88 7.65
N PHE A 45 -5.89 -10.92 8.02
CA PHE A 45 -6.15 -11.26 9.43
C PHE A 45 -5.33 -12.44 9.93
N LEU A 46 -4.74 -13.23 9.05
CA LEU A 46 -4.00 -14.42 9.44
C LEU A 46 -2.53 -14.35 9.00
N SER A 47 -2.27 -14.28 7.69
CA SER A 47 -0.89 -14.45 7.21
C SER A 47 -0.04 -13.20 7.40
N LEU A 48 -0.55 -12.01 7.10
CA LEU A 48 0.20 -10.76 7.30
C LEU A 48 0.61 -10.51 8.76
N PRO A 49 -0.29 -10.59 9.77
CA PRO A 49 0.12 -10.45 11.16
C PRO A 49 1.19 -11.46 11.58
N ALA A 50 1.05 -12.72 11.16
CA ALA A 50 2.00 -13.76 11.45
C ALA A 50 3.36 -13.53 10.74
N TYR A 51 3.33 -13.11 9.49
CA TYR A 51 4.53 -12.74 8.74
C TYR A 51 5.30 -11.60 9.43
N LEU A 52 4.59 -10.51 9.74
CA LEU A 52 5.20 -9.34 10.38
C LEU A 52 5.76 -9.67 11.76
N PHE A 53 5.00 -10.42 12.56
CA PHE A 53 5.47 -10.89 13.86
C PHE A 53 6.76 -11.71 13.74
N SER A 54 6.78 -12.72 12.86
CA SER A 54 7.93 -13.60 12.71
C SER A 54 9.15 -12.92 12.09
N SER A 55 8.93 -12.10 11.05
CA SER A 55 10.01 -11.40 10.35
C SER A 55 10.65 -10.35 11.26
N VAL A 56 9.87 -9.49 11.90
CA VAL A 56 10.38 -8.43 12.79
C VAL A 56 11.09 -9.01 14.03
N SER A 57 10.51 -10.07 14.63
CA SER A 57 11.17 -10.75 15.78
C SER A 57 12.52 -11.38 15.45
N LYS A 58 12.83 -11.60 14.16
CA LYS A 58 14.11 -12.12 13.70
C LYS A 58 15.08 -11.04 13.23
N SER A 59 14.56 -9.97 12.63
CA SER A 59 15.35 -8.99 11.89
C SER A 59 15.69 -7.74 12.70
N LEU A 60 15.07 -7.52 13.85
CA LEU A 60 15.31 -6.34 14.67
C LEU A 60 15.82 -6.69 16.07
N THR A 61 16.87 -5.98 16.45
CA THR A 61 17.35 -5.88 17.82
C THR A 61 16.80 -4.64 18.52
N HIS A 62 16.96 -4.56 19.85
CA HIS A 62 16.55 -3.39 20.63
C HIS A 62 17.24 -2.09 20.15
N ASP A 63 18.53 -2.15 19.84
CA ASP A 63 19.31 -0.98 19.41
C ASP A 63 18.90 -0.50 18.00
N GLU A 64 18.66 -1.44 17.09
CA GLU A 64 18.15 -1.13 15.74
C GLU A 64 16.76 -0.51 15.79
N LEU A 65 15.91 -0.94 16.72
CA LEU A 65 14.58 -0.36 16.89
C LEU A 65 14.65 1.14 17.24
N LEU A 66 15.58 1.54 18.11
CA LEU A 66 15.80 2.96 18.46
C LEU A 66 16.31 3.77 17.27
N ALA A 67 17.10 3.16 16.38
CA ALA A 67 17.61 3.81 15.19
C ALA A 67 16.52 4.09 14.11
N LEU A 68 15.33 3.46 14.20
CA LEU A 68 14.24 3.66 13.23
C LEU A 68 13.54 5.01 13.33
N THR A 69 13.78 5.80 14.37
CA THR A 69 13.12 7.10 14.56
C THR A 69 13.38 8.07 13.41
N GLY A 70 14.63 8.16 12.92
CA GLY A 70 14.99 8.98 11.77
C GLY A 70 14.32 8.53 10.46
N PRO A 71 14.49 7.28 10.03
CA PRO A 71 13.81 6.73 8.87
C PRO A 71 12.29 6.84 8.89
N LEU A 72 11.63 6.78 10.07
CA LEU A 72 10.18 6.89 10.21
C LEU A 72 9.64 8.29 9.81
N VAL A 73 10.41 9.35 10.03
CA VAL A 73 9.97 10.74 9.72
C VAL A 73 9.73 10.92 8.23
N VAL A 74 10.57 10.30 7.39
CA VAL A 74 10.53 10.52 5.93
C VAL A 74 9.22 10.06 5.29
N PRO A 75 8.68 8.85 5.55
CA PRO A 75 7.36 8.47 5.06
C PRO A 75 6.24 9.41 5.49
N PHE A 76 6.25 9.86 6.76
CA PHE A 76 5.24 10.82 7.22
C PHE A 76 5.33 12.13 6.43
N VAL A 77 6.51 12.73 6.33
CA VAL A 77 6.70 13.97 5.57
C VAL A 77 6.32 13.76 4.10
N SER A 78 6.70 12.64 3.49
CA SER A 78 6.38 12.30 2.11
C SER A 78 4.87 12.20 1.87
N VAL A 79 4.16 11.40 2.66
CA VAL A 79 2.71 11.20 2.53
C VAL A 79 1.94 12.52 2.74
N TRP A 80 2.28 13.30 3.76
CA TRP A 80 1.62 14.57 4.02
C TRP A 80 1.95 15.64 2.97
N THR A 81 3.16 15.64 2.41
CA THR A 81 3.52 16.50 1.28
C THR A 81 2.73 16.13 0.03
N CYS A 82 2.64 14.84 -0.31
CA CYS A 82 1.82 14.36 -1.42
C CYS A 82 0.35 14.74 -1.24
N PHE A 83 -0.17 14.64 -0.01
CA PHE A 83 -1.52 15.08 0.32
C PHE A 83 -1.71 16.59 0.07
N ALA A 84 -0.80 17.42 0.55
CA ALA A 84 -0.86 18.86 0.32
C ALA A 84 -0.83 19.21 -1.18
N ILE A 85 0.03 18.52 -1.94
CA ILE A 85 0.09 18.64 -3.41
C ILE A 85 -1.24 18.21 -4.05
N SER A 86 -1.85 17.12 -3.59
CA SER A 86 -3.15 16.67 -4.13
C SER A 86 -4.25 17.70 -3.96
N LEU A 87 -4.31 18.37 -2.80
CA LEU A 87 -5.26 19.47 -2.55
C LEU A 87 -5.00 20.68 -3.43
N LEU A 88 -3.72 21.02 -3.64
CA LEU A 88 -3.34 22.11 -4.55
C LEU A 88 -3.76 21.80 -5.98
N ILE A 89 -3.48 20.58 -6.47
CA ILE A 89 -3.88 20.14 -7.80
C ILE A 89 -5.40 20.12 -7.92
N ALA A 90 -6.13 19.60 -6.93
CA ALA A 90 -7.59 19.60 -6.93
C ALA A 90 -8.17 21.01 -7.10
N LYS A 91 -7.58 21.99 -6.38
CA LYS A 91 -7.99 23.40 -6.48
C LYS A 91 -7.65 24.01 -7.84
N VAL A 92 -6.41 23.85 -8.32
CA VAL A 92 -5.94 24.44 -9.59
C VAL A 92 -6.65 23.82 -10.79
N ALA A 93 -6.80 22.49 -10.79
CA ALA A 93 -7.49 21.75 -11.85
C ALA A 93 -9.02 21.85 -11.74
N ARG A 94 -9.56 22.52 -10.70
CA ARG A 94 -11.01 22.68 -10.49
C ARG A 94 -11.75 21.35 -10.50
N ILE A 95 -11.23 20.39 -9.71
CA ILE A 95 -11.91 19.11 -9.49
C ILE A 95 -13.22 19.36 -8.76
N GLU A 96 -14.28 18.65 -9.11
CA GLU A 96 -15.58 18.80 -8.45
C GLU A 96 -15.50 18.46 -6.97
N ARG A 97 -16.20 19.22 -6.12
CA ARG A 97 -16.15 19.06 -4.66
C ARG A 97 -16.55 17.68 -4.18
N ILE A 98 -17.46 17.04 -4.90
CA ILE A 98 -17.92 15.68 -4.60
C ILE A 98 -16.85 14.59 -4.85
N HIS A 99 -15.74 14.95 -5.50
CA HIS A 99 -14.61 14.07 -5.80
C HIS A 99 -13.37 14.37 -4.96
N HIS A 100 -13.35 15.47 -4.19
CA HIS A 100 -12.12 15.96 -3.54
C HIS A 100 -11.47 14.94 -2.60
N GLY A 101 -12.27 14.27 -1.77
CA GLY A 101 -11.77 13.28 -0.80
C GLY A 101 -11.29 12.02 -1.49
N VAL A 102 -12.09 11.49 -2.43
CA VAL A 102 -11.72 10.32 -3.22
C VAL A 102 -10.47 10.61 -4.06
N PHE A 103 -10.39 11.79 -4.69
CA PHE A 103 -9.22 12.23 -5.45
C PHE A 103 -7.96 12.32 -4.59
N ALA A 104 -8.05 13.01 -3.44
CA ALA A 104 -6.92 13.16 -2.53
C ALA A 104 -6.44 11.81 -1.97
N SER A 105 -7.37 10.92 -1.63
CA SER A 105 -7.06 9.56 -1.18
C SER A 105 -6.42 8.74 -2.31
N ALA A 106 -6.98 8.75 -3.52
CA ALA A 106 -6.43 8.03 -4.66
C ALA A 106 -5.06 8.54 -5.10
N PHE A 107 -4.84 9.85 -5.01
CA PHE A 107 -3.55 10.48 -5.28
C PHE A 107 -2.50 10.12 -4.25
N THR A 108 -2.85 10.03 -2.95
CA THR A 108 -1.88 9.96 -1.83
C THR A 108 -1.72 8.57 -1.25
N ALA A 109 -2.82 7.86 -0.96
CA ALA A 109 -2.79 6.59 -0.24
C ALA A 109 -2.46 5.41 -1.14
N THR A 110 -1.51 4.57 -0.69
CA THR A 110 -0.97 3.43 -1.45
C THR A 110 -1.43 2.09 -0.91
N ASN A 111 -1.44 1.07 -1.76
CA ASN A 111 -1.76 -0.31 -1.39
C ASN A 111 -0.53 -1.05 -0.84
N ASN A 112 -0.01 -0.58 0.29
CA ASN A 112 1.24 -1.09 0.87
C ASN A 112 1.19 -2.56 1.27
N MET A 113 0.08 -3.04 1.86
CA MET A 113 0.03 -4.38 2.43
C MET A 113 -0.25 -5.46 1.39
N PHE A 114 -1.20 -5.23 0.48
CA PHE A 114 -1.56 -6.24 -0.50
C PHE A 114 -0.61 -6.29 -1.70
N ILE A 115 -0.06 -5.16 -2.09
CA ILE A 115 0.86 -5.07 -3.24
C ILE A 115 2.26 -4.72 -2.76
N GLY A 116 2.40 -3.70 -1.92
CA GLY A 116 3.68 -3.14 -1.56
C GLY A 116 4.60 -4.09 -0.80
N LEU A 117 4.11 -4.78 0.22
CA LEU A 117 4.93 -5.70 1.00
C LEU A 117 5.38 -6.91 0.15
N PRO A 118 4.49 -7.64 -0.56
CA PRO A 118 4.92 -8.72 -1.45
C PRO A 118 5.91 -8.28 -2.53
N VAL A 119 5.70 -7.12 -3.12
CA VAL A 119 6.62 -6.56 -4.13
C VAL A 119 7.96 -6.22 -3.51
N SER A 120 7.98 -5.54 -2.36
CA SER A 120 9.25 -5.17 -1.71
C SER A 120 10.05 -6.40 -1.26
N ILE A 121 9.38 -7.45 -0.76
CA ILE A 121 10.05 -8.69 -0.39
C ILE A 121 10.63 -9.38 -1.63
N ALA A 122 9.88 -9.45 -2.72
CA ALA A 122 10.35 -10.06 -3.95
C ALA A 122 11.55 -9.31 -4.57
N LEU A 123 11.59 -7.97 -4.44
CA LEU A 123 12.64 -7.13 -5.01
C LEU A 123 13.88 -7.02 -4.11
N PHE A 124 13.71 -6.97 -2.80
CA PHE A 124 14.79 -6.61 -1.86
C PHE A 124 14.97 -7.62 -0.70
N GLY A 125 14.19 -8.71 -0.69
CA GLY A 125 14.23 -9.70 0.38
C GLY A 125 13.58 -9.24 1.69
N ASP A 126 13.84 -10.01 2.75
CA ASP A 126 13.24 -9.76 4.08
C ASP A 126 13.70 -8.45 4.73
N GLU A 127 14.85 -7.89 4.31
CA GLU A 127 15.35 -6.60 4.77
C GLU A 127 14.39 -5.43 4.41
N ALA A 128 13.57 -5.59 3.38
CA ALA A 128 12.56 -4.61 2.97
C ALA A 128 11.37 -4.52 3.93
N VAL A 129 11.19 -5.47 4.83
CA VAL A 129 10.00 -5.56 5.69
C VAL A 129 9.89 -4.35 6.59
N VAL A 130 10.97 -4.01 7.29
CA VAL A 130 10.99 -2.88 8.24
C VAL A 130 10.70 -1.55 7.54
N PRO A 131 11.44 -1.14 6.50
CA PRO A 131 11.12 0.10 5.79
C PRO A 131 9.70 0.10 5.19
N THR A 132 9.22 -1.03 4.66
CA THR A 132 7.84 -1.14 4.17
C THR A 132 6.82 -0.86 5.29
N LEU A 133 7.06 -1.35 6.50
CA LEU A 133 6.17 -1.12 7.64
C LEU A 133 6.18 0.33 8.13
N LEU A 134 7.34 0.99 8.13
CA LEU A 134 7.42 2.40 8.46
C LEU A 134 6.60 3.25 7.47
N TYR A 135 6.69 2.93 6.18
CA TYR A 135 5.88 3.59 5.16
C TYR A 135 4.39 3.26 5.32
N PHE A 136 4.05 2.00 5.58
CA PHE A 136 2.67 1.58 5.85
C PHE A 136 2.06 2.32 7.03
N PHE A 137 2.82 2.52 8.11
CA PHE A 137 2.32 3.24 9.28
C PHE A 137 1.95 4.69 8.95
N ALA A 138 2.81 5.40 8.21
CA ALA A 138 2.53 6.75 7.75
C ALA A 138 1.30 6.80 6.83
N ASN A 139 1.25 5.91 5.83
CA ASN A 139 0.15 5.82 4.88
C ASN A 139 -1.19 5.46 5.55
N THR A 140 -1.19 4.49 6.46
CA THR A 140 -2.38 4.05 7.21
C THR A 140 -2.89 5.15 8.14
N THR A 141 -1.99 5.86 8.81
CA THR A 141 -2.35 7.00 9.66
C THR A 141 -3.04 8.09 8.84
N TYR A 142 -2.46 8.46 7.70
CA TYR A 142 -3.07 9.42 6.78
C TYR A 142 -4.45 8.94 6.29
N PHE A 143 -4.53 7.72 5.77
CA PHE A 143 -5.74 7.23 5.11
C PHE A 143 -6.93 7.11 6.08
N TRP A 144 -6.72 6.53 7.26
CA TRP A 144 -7.82 6.34 8.22
C TRP A 144 -8.20 7.60 9.00
N THR A 145 -7.35 8.61 9.03
CA THR A 145 -7.69 9.92 9.60
C THR A 145 -8.20 10.86 8.51
N MET A 146 -7.32 11.48 7.75
CA MET A 146 -7.64 12.52 6.79
C MET A 146 -8.36 11.98 5.54
N GLY A 147 -7.89 10.87 4.96
CA GLY A 147 -8.51 10.25 3.78
C GLY A 147 -9.97 9.87 4.05
N ASN A 148 -10.21 9.08 5.09
CA ASN A 148 -11.56 8.67 5.49
C ASN A 148 -12.49 9.86 5.81
N PHE A 149 -11.95 10.90 6.46
CA PHE A 149 -12.72 12.11 6.75
C PHE A 149 -13.12 12.86 5.46
N LEU A 150 -12.20 13.04 4.53
CA LEU A 150 -12.48 13.75 3.28
C LEU A 150 -13.43 12.97 2.37
N GLU A 151 -13.30 11.64 2.28
CA GLU A 151 -14.28 10.82 1.55
C GLU A 151 -15.68 10.90 2.18
N ALA A 152 -15.76 10.97 3.50
CA ALA A 152 -17.04 11.21 4.17
C ALA A 152 -17.59 12.63 3.90
N MET A 153 -16.73 13.63 3.73
CA MET A 153 -17.14 14.97 3.30
C MET A 153 -17.68 15.01 1.87
N ASP A 154 -17.07 14.22 0.94
CA ASP A 154 -17.62 14.05 -0.41
C ASP A 154 -19.06 13.49 -0.35
N GLY A 155 -19.30 12.50 0.52
CA GLY A 155 -20.64 11.96 0.74
C GLY A 155 -21.63 12.98 1.33
N VAL A 156 -21.17 13.87 2.21
CA VAL A 156 -21.98 14.99 2.72
C VAL A 156 -22.36 15.94 1.60
N GLU A 157 -21.43 16.30 0.73
CA GLU A 157 -21.68 17.16 -0.41
C GLU A 157 -22.68 16.54 -1.39
N ALA A 158 -22.57 15.22 -1.62
CA ALA A 158 -23.47 14.47 -2.50
C ALA A 158 -24.89 14.27 -1.94
N THR A 159 -25.03 14.11 -0.62
CA THR A 159 -26.30 13.70 0.04
C THR A 159 -26.90 14.76 0.96
N HIS A 160 -26.19 15.88 1.18
CA HIS A 160 -26.56 16.92 2.16
C HIS A 160 -26.71 16.39 3.61
N ALA A 161 -26.00 15.32 3.96
CA ALA A 161 -26.02 14.70 5.28
C ALA A 161 -25.26 15.54 6.34
N LYS A 162 -25.34 15.13 7.61
CA LYS A 162 -24.55 15.78 8.68
C LYS A 162 -23.05 15.51 8.52
N ARG A 163 -22.23 16.53 8.83
CA ARG A 163 -20.76 16.42 8.77
C ARG A 163 -20.24 15.33 9.72
N PRO A 164 -19.28 14.50 9.25
CA PRO A 164 -18.67 13.45 10.06
C PRO A 164 -17.79 14.03 11.17
N LYS A 165 -17.57 13.25 12.23
CA LYS A 165 -16.55 13.57 13.24
C LYS A 165 -15.18 13.15 12.73
N PHE A 166 -14.18 14.06 12.81
CA PHE A 166 -12.82 13.82 12.34
C PHE A 166 -12.14 12.65 13.05
N LEU A 167 -12.24 12.59 14.39
CA LEU A 167 -11.71 11.50 15.20
C LEU A 167 -12.84 10.71 15.85
N SER A 168 -12.87 9.41 15.62
CA SER A 168 -13.80 8.47 16.25
C SER A 168 -13.04 7.27 16.82
N LYS A 169 -13.66 6.55 17.77
CA LYS A 169 -13.11 5.29 18.31
C LYS A 169 -12.84 4.27 17.18
N GLU A 170 -13.65 4.32 16.14
CA GLU A 170 -13.50 3.47 14.97
C GLU A 170 -12.29 3.84 14.12
N THR A 171 -11.99 5.14 13.96
CA THR A 171 -10.77 5.64 13.31
C THR A 171 -9.52 5.05 13.98
N VAL A 172 -9.43 5.15 15.30
CA VAL A 172 -8.31 4.58 16.06
C VAL A 172 -8.21 3.07 15.85
N ARG A 173 -9.35 2.34 15.95
CA ARG A 173 -9.37 0.88 15.74
C ARG A 173 -8.90 0.47 14.34
N ARG A 174 -9.15 1.28 13.31
CA ARG A 174 -8.77 1.00 11.92
C ARG A 174 -7.28 1.30 11.66
N VAL A 175 -6.71 2.31 12.33
CA VAL A 175 -5.25 2.53 12.31
C VAL A 175 -4.52 1.31 12.91
N PHE A 176 -5.02 0.78 14.04
CA PHE A 176 -4.53 -0.46 14.64
C PHE A 176 -5.06 -1.71 13.91
N SER A 177 -4.74 -1.80 12.63
CA SER A 177 -5.09 -2.94 11.78
C SER A 177 -4.39 -4.23 12.22
N PRO A 178 -4.92 -5.43 11.88
CA PRO A 178 -4.31 -6.71 12.27
C PRO A 178 -2.83 -6.84 11.89
N PRO A 179 -2.37 -6.42 10.70
CA PRO A 179 -0.94 -6.40 10.38
C PRO A 179 -0.12 -5.57 11.36
N LEU A 180 -0.60 -4.35 11.70
CA LEU A 180 0.08 -3.50 12.66
C LEU A 180 0.12 -4.14 14.06
N VAL A 181 -0.92 -4.84 14.48
CA VAL A 181 -0.93 -5.58 15.75
C VAL A 181 0.15 -6.66 15.77
N GLY A 182 0.34 -7.42 14.68
CA GLY A 182 1.42 -8.40 14.56
C GLY A 182 2.80 -7.76 14.69
N PHE A 183 3.02 -6.63 14.04
CA PHE A 183 4.23 -5.83 14.16
C PHE A 183 4.47 -5.33 15.59
N LEU A 184 3.48 -4.70 16.21
CA LEU A 184 3.57 -4.19 17.58
C LEU A 184 3.79 -5.30 18.61
N ALA A 185 3.22 -6.48 18.39
CA ALA A 185 3.48 -7.64 19.23
C ALA A 185 4.97 -8.05 19.17
N ALA A 186 5.58 -8.09 17.97
CA ALA A 186 7.01 -8.36 17.84
C ALA A 186 7.85 -7.31 18.57
N ILE A 187 7.52 -6.02 18.40
CA ILE A 187 8.20 -4.93 19.13
C ILE A 187 8.08 -5.10 20.65
N ALA A 188 6.91 -5.49 21.14
CA ALA A 188 6.74 -5.71 22.59
C ALA A 188 7.66 -6.82 23.14
N PHE A 189 7.85 -7.91 22.38
CA PHE A 189 8.81 -8.97 22.74
C PHE A 189 10.26 -8.47 22.73
N ILE A 190 10.64 -7.67 21.72
CA ILE A 190 11.98 -7.08 21.60
C ILE A 190 12.27 -6.13 22.77
N LEU A 191 11.33 -5.22 23.08
CA LEU A 191 11.48 -4.25 24.17
C LEU A 191 11.50 -4.90 25.56
N ALA A 192 10.81 -6.03 25.72
CA ALA A 192 10.81 -6.80 26.96
C ALA A 192 12.04 -7.71 27.10
N ASP A 193 12.92 -7.77 26.10
CA ASP A 193 14.06 -8.72 26.00
C ASP A 193 13.62 -10.19 26.19
N VAL A 194 12.40 -10.51 25.72
CA VAL A 194 11.82 -11.86 25.82
C VAL A 194 11.96 -12.58 24.49
N ARG A 195 12.64 -13.73 24.51
CA ARG A 195 12.75 -14.58 23.33
C ARG A 195 11.41 -15.25 23.01
N VAL A 196 10.95 -15.12 21.78
CA VAL A 196 9.75 -15.82 21.30
C VAL A 196 10.04 -17.34 21.29
N PRO A 197 9.17 -18.18 21.88
CA PRO A 197 9.34 -19.63 21.81
C PRO A 197 9.42 -20.14 20.39
N GLY A 198 10.39 -21.03 20.10
CA GLY A 198 10.67 -21.50 18.73
C GLY A 198 9.45 -22.09 18.01
N ALA A 199 8.58 -22.81 18.70
CA ALA A 199 7.35 -23.36 18.11
C ALA A 199 6.38 -22.25 17.63
N ILE A 200 6.23 -21.17 18.41
CA ILE A 200 5.38 -20.02 18.04
C ILE A 200 5.99 -19.31 16.82
N LEU A 201 7.30 -19.08 16.85
CA LEU A 201 8.01 -18.42 15.75
C LEU A 201 7.91 -19.23 14.44
N SER A 202 8.09 -20.57 14.51
CA SER A 202 7.96 -21.46 13.36
C SER A 202 6.53 -21.49 12.82
N ALA A 203 5.52 -21.58 13.69
CA ALA A 203 4.13 -21.53 13.28
C ALA A 203 3.79 -20.21 12.58
N ALA A 204 4.26 -19.07 13.14
CA ALA A 204 4.09 -17.75 12.53
C ALA A 204 4.80 -17.65 11.16
N GLN A 205 5.96 -18.30 10.99
CA GLN A 205 6.66 -18.35 9.69
C GLN A 205 5.91 -19.16 8.64
N TYR A 206 5.38 -20.33 8.99
CA TYR A 206 4.56 -21.12 8.05
C TYR A 206 3.31 -20.35 7.62
N LEU A 207 2.59 -19.74 8.56
CA LEU A 207 1.42 -18.91 8.25
C LEU A 207 1.82 -17.67 7.45
N GLY A 208 2.93 -17.03 7.81
CA GLY A 208 3.46 -15.87 7.12
C GLY A 208 3.90 -16.17 5.69
N GLY A 209 4.47 -17.36 5.45
CA GLY A 209 4.99 -17.76 4.14
C GLY A 209 3.96 -17.78 3.01
N ILE A 210 2.67 -17.90 3.33
CA ILE A 210 1.59 -17.83 2.32
C ILE A 210 1.24 -16.38 1.92
N THR A 211 1.76 -15.38 2.62
CA THR A 211 1.40 -13.95 2.39
C THR A 211 1.68 -13.52 0.96
N THR A 212 2.92 -13.60 0.52
CA THR A 212 3.35 -13.12 -0.80
C THR A 212 2.65 -13.87 -1.94
N PRO A 213 2.66 -15.21 -2.02
CA PRO A 213 2.00 -15.91 -3.12
C PRO A 213 0.48 -15.66 -3.14
N LEU A 214 -0.18 -15.67 -1.98
CA LEU A 214 -1.62 -15.48 -1.93
C LEU A 214 -2.03 -14.04 -2.28
N ALA A 215 -1.25 -13.04 -1.85
CA ALA A 215 -1.49 -11.65 -2.20
C ALA A 215 -1.29 -11.39 -3.70
N LEU A 216 -0.26 -11.96 -4.32
CA LEU A 216 -0.01 -11.82 -5.75
C LEU A 216 -1.08 -12.52 -6.61
N ILE A 217 -1.52 -13.72 -6.22
CA ILE A 217 -2.67 -14.38 -6.84
C ILE A 217 -3.92 -13.51 -6.70
N PHE A 218 -4.17 -12.93 -5.53
CA PHE A 218 -5.30 -12.02 -5.31
C PHE A 218 -5.26 -10.79 -6.23
N ILE A 219 -4.08 -10.22 -6.48
CA ILE A 219 -3.90 -9.13 -7.45
C ILE A 219 -4.37 -9.56 -8.84
N GLY A 220 -3.96 -10.75 -9.29
CA GLY A 220 -4.40 -11.31 -10.58
C GLY A 220 -5.92 -11.49 -10.68
N ILE A 221 -6.54 -11.99 -9.61
CA ILE A 221 -8.00 -12.13 -9.51
C ILE A 221 -8.67 -10.74 -9.60
N MET A 222 -8.14 -9.75 -8.90
CA MET A 222 -8.63 -8.38 -8.94
C MET A 222 -8.56 -7.78 -10.35
N ILE A 223 -7.42 -7.94 -11.02
CA ILE A 223 -7.21 -7.45 -12.40
C ILE A 223 -8.27 -8.06 -13.35
N TYR A 224 -8.55 -9.37 -13.25
CA TYR A 224 -9.57 -10.00 -14.06
C TYR A 224 -10.97 -9.47 -13.75
N THR A 225 -11.32 -9.38 -12.46
CA THR A 225 -12.66 -8.97 -12.00
C THR A 225 -13.01 -7.53 -12.40
N ILE A 226 -12.02 -6.63 -12.36
CA ILE A 226 -12.18 -5.22 -12.74
C ILE A 226 -12.42 -5.07 -14.24
N GLY A 227 -11.72 -5.84 -15.06
CA GLY A 227 -11.81 -5.80 -16.53
C GLY A 227 -11.20 -4.54 -17.15
N LEU A 228 -10.35 -4.73 -18.16
CA LEU A 228 -9.60 -3.67 -18.84
C LEU A 228 -10.48 -2.66 -19.59
N ARG A 229 -11.67 -3.10 -20.04
CA ARG A 229 -12.57 -2.29 -20.93
C ARG A 229 -13.37 -1.21 -20.21
N ASN A 230 -13.43 -1.24 -18.88
CA ASN A 230 -14.31 -0.35 -18.10
C ASN A 230 -13.63 0.95 -17.63
N ILE A 231 -12.32 1.08 -17.87
CA ILE A 231 -11.55 2.25 -17.44
C ILE A 231 -11.71 3.36 -18.48
N ARG A 232 -12.45 4.42 -18.11
CA ARG A 232 -12.50 5.65 -18.90
C ARG A 232 -11.54 6.65 -18.30
N PHE A 233 -10.56 7.07 -19.08
CA PHE A 233 -9.62 8.11 -18.70
C PHE A 233 -10.31 9.47 -18.90
N ASP A 234 -10.61 10.12 -17.78
CA ASP A 234 -10.98 11.53 -17.73
C ASP A 234 -9.82 12.36 -17.15
N LYS A 235 -10.03 13.65 -17.00
CA LYS A 235 -9.05 14.58 -16.46
C LYS A 235 -8.65 14.19 -15.01
N ASP A 236 -9.62 13.86 -14.17
CA ASP A 236 -9.43 13.60 -12.75
C ASP A 236 -8.64 12.31 -12.54
N LEU A 237 -8.97 11.25 -13.29
CA LEU A 237 -8.22 10.00 -13.27
C LEU A 237 -6.79 10.20 -13.81
N THR A 238 -6.60 10.97 -14.87
CA THR A 238 -5.27 11.27 -15.41
C THR A 238 -4.39 11.97 -14.38
N LEU A 239 -4.95 12.92 -13.61
CA LEU A 239 -4.23 13.59 -12.53
C LEU A 239 -3.91 12.66 -11.35
N VAL A 240 -4.78 11.69 -11.04
CA VAL A 240 -4.48 10.62 -10.08
C VAL A 240 -3.27 9.80 -10.56
N PHE A 241 -3.24 9.41 -11.83
CA PHE A 241 -2.11 8.65 -12.41
C PHE A 241 -0.80 9.44 -12.34
N LEU A 242 -0.83 10.71 -12.72
CA LEU A 242 0.34 11.59 -12.62
C LEU A 242 0.81 11.71 -11.16
N GLY A 243 -0.11 11.85 -10.24
CA GLY A 243 0.19 11.89 -8.81
C GLY A 243 0.86 10.62 -8.32
N ARG A 244 0.21 9.49 -8.56
CA ARG A 244 0.66 8.18 -8.06
C ARG A 244 2.00 7.73 -8.64
N PHE A 245 2.16 7.85 -9.94
CA PHE A 245 3.27 7.21 -10.64
C PHE A 245 4.42 8.16 -10.96
N VAL A 246 4.23 9.48 -10.77
CA VAL A 246 5.29 10.47 -11.03
C VAL A 246 5.53 11.34 -9.80
N ILE A 247 4.53 12.09 -9.33
CA ILE A 247 4.73 13.10 -8.30
C ILE A 247 5.10 12.47 -6.95
N CYS A 248 4.31 11.51 -6.46
CA CYS A 248 4.55 10.90 -5.15
C CYS A 248 5.90 10.19 -5.06
N PRO A 249 6.32 9.34 -6.02
CA PRO A 249 7.63 8.72 -5.95
C PRO A 249 8.79 9.72 -6.12
N LEU A 250 8.63 10.78 -6.92
CA LEU A 250 9.65 11.84 -7.03
C LEU A 250 9.79 12.65 -5.74
N VAL A 251 8.68 13.01 -5.09
CA VAL A 251 8.68 13.66 -3.76
C VAL A 251 9.39 12.76 -2.75
N CYS A 252 9.05 11.47 -2.73
CA CYS A 252 9.67 10.51 -1.84
C CYS A 252 11.17 10.36 -2.10
N LEU A 253 11.58 10.24 -3.37
CA LEU A 253 12.99 10.17 -3.77
C LEU A 253 13.77 11.42 -3.33
N GLY A 254 13.21 12.60 -3.53
CA GLY A 254 13.83 13.86 -3.10
C GLY A 254 14.02 13.90 -1.59
N LEU A 255 13.01 13.53 -0.83
CA LEU A 255 13.07 13.52 0.64
C LEU A 255 14.04 12.45 1.16
N THR A 256 14.00 11.22 0.65
CA THR A 256 14.92 10.15 1.08
C THR A 256 16.38 10.52 0.86
N LYS A 257 16.69 11.16 -0.27
CA LYS A 257 18.05 11.67 -0.54
C LYS A 257 18.42 12.86 0.33
N ALA A 258 17.48 13.80 0.57
CA ALA A 258 17.72 14.96 1.42
C ALA A 258 17.98 14.58 2.89
N PHE A 259 17.35 13.51 3.37
CA PHE A 259 17.56 12.95 4.71
C PHE A 259 18.74 11.97 4.80
N GLY A 260 19.44 11.70 3.69
CA GLY A 260 20.62 10.82 3.66
C GLY A 260 20.33 9.38 4.03
N LEU A 261 19.16 8.85 3.65
CA LEU A 261 18.81 7.45 3.93
C LEU A 261 19.66 6.47 3.14
N SER A 262 19.85 5.26 3.70
CA SER A 262 20.58 4.19 3.01
C SER A 262 19.88 3.77 1.71
N PRO A 263 20.63 3.18 0.75
CA PRO A 263 20.11 2.72 -0.55
C PRO A 263 18.85 1.85 -0.43
N LEU A 264 18.81 0.95 0.54
CA LEU A 264 17.64 0.08 0.78
C LEU A 264 16.40 0.90 1.14
N TYR A 265 16.51 1.85 2.09
CA TYR A 265 15.38 2.70 2.49
C TYR A 265 14.90 3.60 1.35
N VAL A 266 15.84 4.16 0.56
CA VAL A 266 15.49 4.94 -0.64
C VAL A 266 14.67 4.09 -1.60
N SER A 267 15.18 2.91 -1.95
CA SER A 267 14.54 2.02 -2.92
C SER A 267 13.16 1.55 -2.44
N VAL A 268 13.05 1.08 -1.21
CA VAL A 268 11.78 0.59 -0.67
C VAL A 268 10.76 1.73 -0.57
N TYR A 269 11.12 2.91 -0.05
CA TYR A 269 10.18 4.01 0.11
C TYR A 269 9.67 4.55 -1.22
N VAL A 270 10.54 4.65 -2.23
CA VAL A 270 10.13 5.09 -3.57
C VAL A 270 9.21 4.07 -4.24
N ILE A 271 9.51 2.77 -4.11
CA ILE A 271 8.60 1.71 -4.57
C ILE A 271 7.26 1.80 -3.84
N GLN A 272 7.26 1.96 -2.50
CA GLN A 272 6.02 2.13 -1.73
C GLN A 272 5.23 3.37 -2.16
N ALA A 273 5.91 4.47 -2.49
CA ALA A 273 5.29 5.68 -3.02
C ALA A 273 4.73 5.51 -4.44
N SER A 274 5.26 4.61 -5.26
CA SER A 274 4.85 4.35 -6.64
C SER A 274 3.78 3.25 -6.79
N LEU A 275 3.29 2.70 -5.68
CA LEU A 275 2.25 1.67 -5.68
C LEU A 275 0.89 2.23 -6.17
N PRO A 276 -0.02 1.38 -6.67
CA PRO A 276 -1.38 1.81 -6.97
C PRO A 276 -2.10 2.30 -5.71
N CYS A 277 -3.20 3.00 -5.89
CA CYS A 277 -3.97 3.52 -4.77
C CYS A 277 -4.60 2.38 -3.93
N ILE A 278 -4.83 2.67 -2.66
CA ILE A 278 -5.37 1.70 -1.70
C ILE A 278 -6.80 1.26 -2.09
N THR A 279 -7.07 -0.05 -2.08
CA THR A 279 -8.38 -0.61 -2.48
C THR A 279 -9.54 -0.18 -1.59
N GLN A 280 -9.27 0.19 -0.33
CA GLN A 280 -10.26 0.64 0.63
C GLN A 280 -10.98 1.93 0.23
N ILE A 281 -10.41 2.75 -0.66
CA ILE A 281 -11.07 3.95 -1.21
C ILE A 281 -12.45 3.60 -1.80
N ALA A 282 -12.54 2.56 -2.62
CA ALA A 282 -13.81 2.14 -3.22
C ALA A 282 -14.85 1.68 -2.18
N VAL A 283 -14.38 1.02 -1.12
CA VAL A 283 -15.24 0.57 -0.01
C VAL A 283 -15.76 1.75 0.79
N LEU A 284 -14.88 2.71 1.13
CA LEU A 284 -15.26 3.90 1.89
C LEU A 284 -16.14 4.85 1.07
N ALA A 285 -15.84 5.04 -0.21
CA ALA A 285 -16.69 5.83 -1.11
C ALA A 285 -18.14 5.28 -1.13
N LYS A 286 -18.30 3.95 -1.21
CA LYS A 286 -19.62 3.32 -1.10
C LYS A 286 -20.25 3.50 0.28
N PHE A 287 -19.49 3.33 1.35
CA PHE A 287 -19.97 3.45 2.73
C PHE A 287 -20.42 4.89 3.06
N HIS A 288 -19.70 5.89 2.56
CA HIS A 288 -19.99 7.30 2.78
C HIS A 288 -20.92 7.92 1.74
N HIS A 289 -21.39 7.15 0.75
CA HIS A 289 -22.18 7.66 -0.38
C HIS A 289 -21.45 8.71 -1.24
N ALA A 290 -20.12 8.66 -1.28
CA ALA A 290 -19.27 9.41 -2.21
C ALA A 290 -19.26 8.76 -3.61
N ASP A 291 -18.55 9.33 -4.59
CA ASP A 291 -18.50 8.75 -5.94
C ASP A 291 -17.75 7.41 -5.99
N THR A 292 -18.53 6.35 -5.81
CA THR A 292 -18.05 4.96 -5.87
C THR A 292 -17.52 4.58 -7.26
N LYS A 293 -18.07 5.20 -8.33
CA LYS A 293 -17.65 4.90 -9.70
C LYS A 293 -16.24 5.45 -9.96
N PHE A 294 -15.97 6.69 -9.59
CA PHE A 294 -14.64 7.29 -9.69
C PHE A 294 -13.63 6.53 -8.82
N ALA A 295 -13.99 6.25 -7.55
CA ALA A 295 -13.15 5.48 -6.62
C ALA A 295 -12.77 4.10 -7.18
N THR A 296 -13.75 3.34 -7.69
CA THR A 296 -13.52 2.01 -8.26
C THR A 296 -12.66 2.09 -9.52
N THR A 297 -12.89 3.09 -10.38
CA THR A 297 -12.10 3.29 -11.61
C THR A 297 -10.66 3.67 -11.28
N ALA A 298 -10.43 4.51 -10.27
CA ALA A 298 -9.09 4.86 -9.81
C ALA A 298 -8.32 3.64 -9.26
N VAL A 299 -8.96 2.84 -8.40
CA VAL A 299 -8.36 1.60 -7.88
C VAL A 299 -8.02 0.64 -9.02
N ALA A 300 -8.95 0.41 -9.92
CA ALA A 300 -8.80 -0.46 -11.07
C ALA A 300 -7.65 0.00 -11.98
N GLY A 301 -7.75 1.23 -12.43
CA GLY A 301 -6.80 1.81 -13.39
C GLY A 301 -5.39 1.85 -12.83
N THR A 302 -5.21 2.32 -11.59
CA THR A 302 -3.88 2.38 -10.97
C THR A 302 -3.32 0.98 -10.70
N THR A 303 -4.14 -0.01 -10.32
CA THR A 303 -3.69 -1.40 -10.13
C THR A 303 -3.19 -2.00 -11.44
N LEU A 304 -3.90 -1.76 -12.55
CA LEU A 304 -3.46 -2.22 -13.87
C LEU A 304 -2.19 -1.53 -14.33
N ALA A 305 -2.10 -0.21 -14.17
CA ALA A 305 -0.91 0.55 -14.55
C ALA A 305 0.33 0.15 -13.74
N SER A 306 0.15 -0.30 -12.49
CA SER A 306 1.27 -0.71 -11.63
C SER A 306 2.07 -1.89 -12.19
N VAL A 307 1.47 -2.73 -13.02
CA VAL A 307 2.17 -3.82 -13.72
C VAL A 307 3.31 -3.29 -14.60
N VAL A 308 3.15 -2.08 -15.15
CA VAL A 308 4.16 -1.43 -15.98
C VAL A 308 4.99 -0.43 -15.18
N THR A 309 4.36 0.35 -14.30
CA THR A 309 5.04 1.46 -13.62
C THR A 309 6.01 0.99 -12.54
N LEU A 310 5.73 -0.13 -11.85
CA LEU A 310 6.64 -0.68 -10.85
C LEU A 310 7.98 -1.16 -11.46
N PRO A 311 8.00 -1.95 -12.55
CA PRO A 311 9.22 -2.26 -13.28
C PRO A 311 10.00 -1.03 -13.71
N VAL A 312 9.32 -0.01 -14.23
CA VAL A 312 9.96 1.24 -14.65
C VAL A 312 10.64 1.94 -13.47
N TRP A 313 9.97 2.07 -12.33
CA TRP A 313 10.57 2.65 -11.13
C TRP A 313 11.74 1.82 -10.61
N MET A 314 11.63 0.49 -10.68
CA MET A 314 12.75 -0.38 -10.30
C MET A 314 13.98 -0.16 -11.17
N MET A 315 13.82 -0.04 -12.51
CA MET A 315 14.92 0.29 -13.41
C MET A 315 15.54 1.67 -13.10
N ILE A 316 14.69 2.68 -12.83
CA ILE A 316 15.16 4.01 -12.45
C ILE A 316 15.99 3.96 -11.15
N LEU A 317 15.51 3.24 -10.14
CA LEU A 317 16.20 3.10 -8.85
C LEU A 317 17.53 2.37 -9.00
N THR A 318 17.59 1.29 -9.77
CA THR A 318 18.84 0.57 -10.05
C THR A 318 19.90 1.47 -10.72
N ALA A 319 19.48 2.52 -11.43
CA ALA A 319 20.38 3.48 -12.05
C ALA A 319 20.79 4.65 -11.12
N LEU A 320 19.98 4.97 -10.10
CA LEU A 320 20.14 6.15 -9.26
C LEU A 320 20.70 5.86 -7.85
N VAL A 321 20.58 4.63 -7.40
CA VAL A 321 20.89 4.15 -6.04
C VAL A 321 21.90 3.03 -6.09
#